data_42bb158e474548b5043621703598ddbf
#
_entry.id   42bb158e474548b5043621703598ddbf
#
_cell.length_a   1.000
_cell.length_b   1.000
_cell.length_c   1.000
_cell.angle_alpha   90.00
_cell.angle_beta   90.00
_cell.angle_gamma   90.00
#
_symmetry.space_group_name_H-M   'P 1'
#
loop_
_entity.id
_entity.type
_entity.pdbx_description
1 polymer ?
#
loop_
_entity_poly.entity_id
_entity_poly.type
_entity_poly.pdbx_seq_one_letter_code
_entity_poly.pdbx_strand_id
1 'polypeptide(L)'
;MTALAAALALTACGSPQAAISGATLPAPPAAWAEFRHLPGVVDLAGPRSDGSFLVAAAGRLFILGRDGALSPFARGAGGYQTATGTEPYLVIVNGVSARGDHCAFPGDAAFAIQPGTQPGVIMISPAGRARRFASLPPGSTLSGIAFDATGRFGHRLLVTAGLRGGTTVFGIGCDGRLSTVTAGGPPVEGGIVVAPATFGEFGGDLIAPNETSGRLYAVTPSGRVVILARSGLPAGGDIGVESTGFAPAAAAAMYLADRLTPGNRHPGDDAILRLSAAGLARAGIRAGDLLVATEGGAKTIDVRCAATCAVRYVAAGPAIAHAEGHIVFSSS
;
A
#
# COMPACT_ATOMS: atom_id res chain seq x y z
N MET A 1 -0.50 -48.00 55.21
CA MET A 1 0.05 -46.77 54.69
C MET A 1 -0.71 -46.44 53.40
N THR A 2 -1.71 -45.60 53.52
CA THR A 2 -2.61 -45.25 52.41
C THR A 2 -2.30 -43.82 51.94
N ALA A 3 -1.81 -43.66 50.71
CA ALA A 3 -1.50 -42.35 50.14
C ALA A 3 -2.76 -41.75 49.51
N LEU A 4 -3.18 -40.59 49.98
CA LEU A 4 -4.23 -39.76 49.44
C LEU A 4 -3.64 -38.92 48.28
N ALA A 5 -4.16 -39.09 47.08
CA ALA A 5 -3.87 -38.23 45.94
C ALA A 5 -4.90 -37.10 45.90
N ALA A 6 -4.43 -35.85 46.05
CA ALA A 6 -5.25 -34.66 45.89
C ALA A 6 -5.19 -34.21 44.43
N ALA A 7 -6.34 -34.20 43.76
CA ALA A 7 -6.50 -33.65 42.40
C ALA A 7 -6.76 -32.14 42.49
N LEU A 8 -5.85 -31.34 41.99
CA LEU A 8 -6.04 -29.89 41.77
C LEU A 8 -6.85 -29.69 40.47
N ALA A 9 -8.05 -29.20 40.63
CA ALA A 9 -8.84 -28.70 39.47
C ALA A 9 -8.41 -27.30 39.12
N LEU A 10 -7.77 -27.12 37.95
CA LEU A 10 -7.49 -25.84 37.36
C LEU A 10 -8.75 -25.32 36.65
N THR A 11 -9.44 -24.39 37.29
CA THR A 11 -10.49 -23.60 36.66
C THR A 11 -9.87 -22.56 35.75
N ALA A 12 -9.92 -22.77 34.42
CA ALA A 12 -9.57 -21.79 33.42
C ALA A 12 -10.63 -20.67 33.41
N CYS A 13 -10.29 -19.50 33.96
CA CYS A 13 -11.05 -18.28 33.76
C CYS A 13 -10.88 -17.82 32.29
N GLY A 14 -11.76 -18.24 31.42
CA GLY A 14 -11.90 -17.66 30.09
C GLY A 14 -12.46 -16.25 30.22
N SER A 15 -11.62 -15.24 29.97
CA SER A 15 -12.11 -13.87 29.83
C SER A 15 -13.04 -13.80 28.61
N PRO A 16 -14.25 -13.23 28.72
CA PRO A 16 -15.09 -13.04 27.56
C PRO A 16 -14.41 -12.04 26.61
N GLN A 17 -14.04 -12.49 25.43
CA GLN A 17 -13.72 -11.62 24.31
C GLN A 17 -14.97 -10.79 24.02
N ALA A 18 -14.93 -9.50 24.38
CA ALA A 18 -15.96 -8.54 24.02
C ALA A 18 -16.02 -8.51 22.49
N ALA A 19 -17.07 -9.08 21.93
CA ALA A 19 -17.42 -8.88 20.53
C ALA A 19 -17.59 -7.36 20.36
N ILE A 20 -16.73 -6.76 19.55
CA ILE A 20 -16.87 -5.36 19.15
C ILE A 20 -18.17 -5.31 18.36
N SER A 21 -19.21 -4.80 19.01
CA SER A 21 -20.52 -4.55 18.41
C SER A 21 -20.26 -3.69 17.18
N GLY A 22 -20.61 -4.21 15.99
CA GLY A 22 -20.38 -3.53 14.72
C GLY A 22 -21.21 -2.25 14.68
N ALA A 23 -20.59 -1.14 15.10
CA ALA A 23 -21.15 0.18 14.88
C ALA A 23 -21.29 0.34 13.36
N THR A 24 -22.52 0.51 12.87
CA THR A 24 -22.79 0.77 11.47
C THR A 24 -22.16 2.12 11.11
N LEU A 25 -21.17 2.11 10.20
CA LEU A 25 -20.59 3.36 9.71
C LEU A 25 -21.70 4.21 9.04
N PRO A 26 -21.68 5.53 9.19
CA PRO A 26 -22.61 6.41 8.48
C PRO A 26 -22.37 6.27 6.96
N ALA A 27 -23.38 6.65 6.16
CA ALA A 27 -23.20 6.69 4.71
C ALA A 27 -22.07 7.68 4.35
N PRO A 28 -21.08 7.28 3.54
CA PRO A 28 -19.99 8.18 3.17
C PRO A 28 -20.46 9.24 2.16
N PRO A 29 -19.82 10.42 2.12
CA PRO A 29 -20.19 11.51 1.20
C PRO A 29 -19.88 11.18 -0.27
N ALA A 30 -19.04 10.18 -0.55
CA ALA A 30 -18.64 9.80 -1.89
C ALA A 30 -18.60 8.26 -2.07
N ALA A 31 -18.60 7.81 -3.32
CA ALA A 31 -18.52 6.41 -3.66
C ALA A 31 -17.51 6.18 -4.79
N TRP A 32 -16.72 5.13 -4.63
CA TRP A 32 -15.93 4.58 -5.71
C TRP A 32 -16.86 3.97 -6.77
N ALA A 33 -16.47 4.10 -8.01
CA ALA A 33 -17.16 3.48 -9.14
C ALA A 33 -16.16 2.68 -9.96
N GLU A 34 -16.61 1.60 -10.57
CA GLU A 34 -15.82 0.90 -11.57
C GLU A 34 -15.44 1.87 -12.71
N PHE A 35 -14.17 1.84 -13.09
CA PHE A 35 -13.65 2.63 -14.19
C PHE A 35 -13.21 1.78 -15.36
N ARG A 36 -12.54 0.67 -15.09
CA ARG A 36 -12.06 -0.29 -16.07
C ARG A 36 -12.01 -1.68 -15.49
N HIS A 37 -12.53 -2.65 -16.21
CA HIS A 37 -12.29 -4.06 -15.90
C HIS A 37 -10.91 -4.47 -16.41
N LEU A 38 -10.10 -5.12 -15.55
CA LEU A 38 -8.77 -5.61 -15.87
C LEU A 38 -8.49 -6.88 -15.07
N PRO A 39 -8.62 -8.08 -15.69
CA PRO A 39 -8.43 -9.34 -14.99
C PRO A 39 -7.07 -9.44 -14.29
N GLY A 40 -7.10 -9.83 -13.02
CA GLY A 40 -5.93 -10.02 -12.17
C GLY A 40 -5.24 -8.71 -11.77
N VAL A 41 -5.96 -7.57 -11.76
CA VAL A 41 -5.41 -6.31 -11.26
C VAL A 41 -5.03 -6.43 -9.78
N VAL A 42 -3.86 -5.85 -9.43
CA VAL A 42 -3.30 -5.90 -8.06
C VAL A 42 -2.92 -4.52 -7.58
N ASP A 43 -2.22 -3.72 -8.40
CA ASP A 43 -1.68 -2.44 -7.94
C ASP A 43 -1.55 -1.44 -9.08
N LEU A 44 -1.56 -0.16 -8.70
CA LEU A 44 -1.31 0.98 -9.59
C LEU A 44 -0.18 1.84 -9.01
N ALA A 45 0.67 2.36 -9.90
CA ALA A 45 1.71 3.33 -9.53
C ALA A 45 1.75 4.51 -10.50
N GLY A 46 2.09 5.70 -9.99
CA GLY A 46 2.20 6.90 -10.80
C GLY A 46 1.62 8.15 -10.14
N PRO A 47 1.31 9.19 -10.93
CA PRO A 47 1.41 9.23 -12.39
C PRO A 47 2.86 9.25 -12.89
N ARG A 48 3.10 8.79 -14.11
CA ARG A 48 4.34 9.01 -14.88
C ARG A 48 4.39 10.47 -15.35
N SER A 49 5.53 10.88 -15.92
CA SER A 49 5.71 12.25 -16.43
C SER A 49 4.71 12.65 -17.53
N ASP A 50 4.20 11.65 -18.30
CA ASP A 50 3.14 11.84 -19.30
C ASP A 50 1.72 11.82 -18.69
N GLY A 51 1.60 11.60 -17.38
CA GLY A 51 0.35 11.52 -16.63
C GLY A 51 -0.37 10.18 -16.70
N SER A 52 0.22 9.16 -17.36
CA SER A 52 -0.28 7.79 -17.33
C SER A 52 0.10 7.08 -16.03
N PHE A 53 -0.56 5.94 -15.77
CA PHE A 53 -0.24 5.06 -14.65
C PHE A 53 0.34 3.75 -15.13
N LEU A 54 1.18 3.14 -14.32
CA LEU A 54 1.56 1.75 -14.47
C LEU A 54 0.60 0.89 -13.64
N VAL A 55 0.14 -0.21 -14.21
CA VAL A 55 -0.79 -1.14 -13.56
C VAL A 55 -0.21 -2.54 -13.59
N ALA A 56 -0.16 -3.21 -12.43
CA ALA A 56 0.15 -4.62 -12.33
C ALA A 56 -1.13 -5.44 -12.42
N ALA A 57 -1.17 -6.39 -13.35
CA ALA A 57 -2.30 -7.30 -13.50
C ALA A 57 -1.87 -8.64 -14.09
N ALA A 58 -2.37 -9.73 -13.54
CA ALA A 58 -2.11 -11.10 -14.03
C ALA A 58 -0.62 -11.41 -14.30
N GLY A 59 0.27 -10.94 -13.42
CA GLY A 59 1.72 -11.11 -13.51
C GLY A 59 2.38 -10.31 -14.65
N ARG A 60 1.73 -9.31 -15.20
CA ARG A 60 2.16 -8.42 -16.28
C ARG A 60 2.00 -6.96 -15.91
N LEU A 61 2.51 -6.07 -16.77
CA LEU A 61 2.35 -4.64 -16.63
C LEU A 61 1.56 -4.05 -17.80
N PHE A 62 0.80 -3.01 -17.47
CA PHE A 62 0.01 -2.24 -18.42
C PHE A 62 0.22 -0.75 -18.15
N ILE A 63 0.04 0.06 -19.19
CA ILE A 63 -0.10 1.52 -19.06
C ILE A 63 -1.59 1.84 -19.12
N LEU A 64 -2.08 2.55 -18.12
CA LEU A 64 -3.38 3.20 -18.11
C LEU A 64 -3.19 4.65 -18.52
N GLY A 65 -3.60 4.99 -19.73
CA GLY A 65 -3.54 6.35 -20.27
C GLY A 65 -4.50 7.32 -19.58
N ARG A 66 -4.30 8.60 -19.78
CA ARG A 66 -5.19 9.66 -19.27
C ARG A 66 -6.62 9.54 -19.79
N ASP A 67 -6.78 9.01 -21.01
CA ASP A 67 -8.06 8.71 -21.66
C ASP A 67 -8.73 7.43 -21.12
N GLY A 68 -8.07 6.73 -20.21
CA GLY A 68 -8.50 5.44 -19.66
C GLY A 68 -8.20 4.25 -20.57
N ALA A 69 -7.45 4.42 -21.66
CA ALA A 69 -7.02 3.32 -22.49
C ALA A 69 -5.96 2.46 -21.76
N LEU A 70 -6.10 1.15 -21.82
CA LEU A 70 -5.12 0.20 -21.31
C LEU A 70 -4.28 -0.35 -22.45
N SER A 71 -2.97 -0.29 -22.32
CA SER A 71 -2.04 -0.88 -23.26
C SER A 71 -0.99 -1.74 -22.56
N PRO A 72 -0.59 -2.88 -23.16
CA PRO A 72 0.47 -3.72 -22.63
C PRO A 72 1.80 -2.98 -22.53
N PHE A 73 2.53 -3.21 -21.42
CA PHE A 73 3.84 -2.60 -21.19
C PHE A 73 4.87 -3.63 -20.75
N ALA A 74 6.16 -3.37 -21.04
CA ALA A 74 7.30 -4.20 -20.64
C ALA A 74 7.16 -5.68 -21.10
N ARG A 75 6.67 -5.91 -22.31
CA ARG A 75 6.48 -7.24 -22.90
C ARG A 75 7.67 -7.70 -23.73
N GLY A 76 7.71 -9.02 -24.01
CA GLY A 76 8.73 -9.64 -24.84
C GLY A 76 10.02 -9.98 -24.11
N ALA A 77 11.07 -10.26 -24.84
CA ALA A 77 12.38 -10.63 -24.28
C ALA A 77 12.97 -9.48 -23.44
N GLY A 78 13.32 -9.77 -22.19
CA GLY A 78 13.81 -8.75 -21.24
C GLY A 78 12.71 -7.84 -20.66
N GLY A 79 11.42 -8.16 -20.86
CA GLY A 79 10.30 -7.50 -20.24
C GLY A 79 9.99 -8.05 -18.84
N TYR A 80 8.94 -7.51 -18.23
CA TYR A 80 8.50 -7.89 -16.88
C TYR A 80 7.48 -9.03 -16.93
N GLN A 81 7.70 -10.03 -16.07
CA GLN A 81 6.74 -11.08 -15.79
C GLN A 81 6.97 -11.63 -14.39
N THR A 82 5.89 -11.88 -13.66
CA THR A 82 5.88 -12.63 -12.40
C THR A 82 4.82 -13.73 -12.44
N ALA A 83 4.79 -14.59 -11.43
CA ALA A 83 3.75 -15.61 -11.32
C ALA A 83 2.38 -14.99 -11.16
N THR A 84 1.36 -15.58 -11.76
CA THR A 84 -0.04 -15.20 -11.49
C THR A 84 -0.39 -15.52 -10.04
N GLY A 85 -1.22 -14.67 -9.42
CA GLY A 85 -1.63 -14.81 -8.01
C GLY A 85 -0.61 -14.25 -7.00
N THR A 86 0.52 -13.67 -7.46
CA THR A 86 1.40 -12.87 -6.60
C THR A 86 0.94 -11.42 -6.56
N GLU A 87 1.34 -10.70 -5.52
CA GLU A 87 1.05 -9.27 -5.29
C GLU A 87 2.31 -8.43 -5.56
N PRO A 88 2.58 -8.08 -6.84
CA PRO A 88 3.72 -7.26 -7.19
C PRO A 88 3.39 -5.78 -6.99
N TYR A 89 3.45 -5.29 -5.74
CA TYR A 89 3.30 -3.86 -5.49
C TYR A 89 4.36 -3.05 -6.21
N LEU A 90 3.96 -1.88 -6.70
CA LEU A 90 4.71 -1.04 -7.61
C LEU A 90 4.98 0.34 -7.03
N VAL A 91 6.10 0.93 -7.42
CA VAL A 91 6.33 2.36 -7.26
C VAL A 91 7.01 2.93 -8.49
N ILE A 92 6.74 4.19 -8.82
CA ILE A 92 7.42 4.94 -9.88
C ILE A 92 8.22 6.07 -9.25
N VAL A 93 9.46 6.25 -9.71
CA VAL A 93 10.25 7.43 -9.40
C VAL A 93 9.81 8.54 -10.35
N ASN A 94 8.95 9.44 -9.85
CA ASN A 94 8.36 10.50 -10.66
C ASN A 94 9.36 11.65 -10.90
N GLY A 95 9.42 12.10 -12.13
CA GLY A 95 10.06 13.35 -12.52
C GLY A 95 11.58 13.33 -12.45
N VAL A 96 12.16 14.20 -11.64
CA VAL A 96 13.61 14.44 -11.59
C VAL A 96 14.30 13.22 -10.98
N SER A 97 15.40 12.78 -11.62
CA SER A 97 16.28 11.77 -11.03
C SER A 97 16.60 12.15 -9.58
N ALA A 98 16.05 11.39 -8.64
CA ALA A 98 16.36 11.58 -7.24
C ALA A 98 17.81 11.19 -6.99
N ARG A 99 18.63 12.14 -6.58
CA ARG A 99 20.05 11.92 -6.31
C ARG A 99 20.21 11.35 -4.91
N GLY A 100 20.63 10.09 -4.83
CA GLY A 100 21.34 9.59 -3.66
C GLY A 100 22.77 10.11 -3.65
N ASP A 101 23.54 9.76 -2.63
CA ASP A 101 24.90 10.29 -2.40
C ASP A 101 25.86 10.07 -3.58
N HIS A 102 25.69 9.02 -4.40
CA HIS A 102 26.62 8.62 -5.45
C HIS A 102 25.97 8.22 -6.78
N CYS A 103 24.63 8.20 -6.87
CA CYS A 103 23.89 7.79 -8.05
C CYS A 103 22.52 8.44 -8.09
N ALA A 104 21.74 8.21 -9.15
CA ALA A 104 20.38 8.69 -9.27
C ALA A 104 19.44 7.57 -9.74
N PHE A 105 18.23 7.57 -9.24
CA PHE A 105 17.16 6.78 -9.82
C PHE A 105 16.71 7.42 -11.14
N PRO A 106 16.56 6.65 -12.23
CA PRO A 106 16.05 7.22 -13.47
C PRO A 106 14.60 7.69 -13.30
N GLY A 107 14.26 8.86 -13.84
CA GLY A 107 12.89 9.35 -13.89
C GLY A 107 11.98 8.37 -14.66
N ASP A 108 10.74 8.21 -14.21
CA ASP A 108 9.75 7.25 -14.72
C ASP A 108 10.19 5.76 -14.69
N ALA A 109 11.31 5.43 -14.04
CA ALA A 109 11.61 4.05 -13.75
C ALA A 109 10.63 3.52 -12.71
N ALA A 110 10.10 2.34 -12.97
CA ALA A 110 9.24 1.62 -12.03
C ALA A 110 10.03 0.56 -11.27
N PHE A 111 9.60 0.29 -10.07
CA PHE A 111 10.14 -0.76 -9.22
C PHE A 111 9.01 -1.61 -8.70
N ALA A 112 9.14 -2.93 -8.88
CA ALA A 112 8.17 -3.91 -8.43
C ALA A 112 8.81 -4.82 -7.39
N ILE A 113 8.12 -5.12 -6.30
CA ILE A 113 8.54 -6.21 -5.41
C ILE A 113 8.40 -7.54 -6.16
N GLN A 114 9.33 -8.43 -5.92
CA GLN A 114 9.32 -9.79 -6.43
C GLN A 114 9.23 -10.75 -5.24
N PRO A 115 8.02 -11.21 -4.87
CA PRO A 115 7.85 -12.22 -3.83
C PRO A 115 8.34 -13.60 -4.32
N GLY A 116 8.44 -14.55 -3.40
CA GLY A 116 8.80 -15.93 -3.67
C GLY A 116 10.14 -16.37 -3.08
N THR A 117 10.72 -17.43 -3.61
CA THR A 117 11.94 -18.06 -3.05
C THR A 117 13.20 -17.20 -3.15
N GLN A 118 13.22 -16.27 -4.10
CA GLN A 118 14.29 -15.30 -4.28
C GLN A 118 13.70 -13.88 -4.18
N PRO A 119 13.33 -13.44 -2.97
CA PRO A 119 12.69 -12.14 -2.80
C PRO A 119 13.62 -11.01 -3.25
N GLY A 120 13.03 -9.98 -3.82
CA GLY A 120 13.82 -8.87 -4.35
C GLY A 120 12.98 -7.74 -4.93
N VAL A 121 13.66 -6.84 -5.63
CA VAL A 121 13.05 -5.74 -6.38
C VAL A 121 13.51 -5.83 -7.82
N ILE A 122 12.57 -5.71 -8.73
CA ILE A 122 12.79 -5.60 -10.18
C ILE A 122 12.68 -4.13 -10.56
N MET A 123 13.66 -3.60 -11.27
CA MET A 123 13.56 -2.30 -11.93
C MET A 123 13.03 -2.49 -13.35
N ILE A 124 12.07 -1.68 -13.73
CA ILE A 124 11.53 -1.59 -15.08
C ILE A 124 11.86 -0.20 -15.63
N SER A 125 12.66 -0.12 -16.67
CA SER A 125 13.02 1.16 -17.29
C SER A 125 11.80 1.81 -17.95
N PRO A 126 11.83 3.13 -18.24
CA PRO A 126 10.76 3.81 -18.99
C PRO A 126 10.46 3.16 -20.34
N ALA A 127 11.45 2.49 -20.95
CA ALA A 127 11.31 1.74 -22.22
C ALA A 127 10.82 0.30 -22.01
N GLY A 128 10.44 -0.11 -20.79
CA GLY A 128 9.88 -1.43 -20.49
C GLY A 128 10.91 -2.56 -20.36
N ARG A 129 12.20 -2.28 -20.22
CA ARG A 129 13.22 -3.30 -19.93
C ARG A 129 13.26 -3.57 -18.43
N ALA A 130 13.08 -4.84 -18.06
CA ALA A 130 13.12 -5.30 -16.68
C ALA A 130 14.48 -5.92 -16.34
N ARG A 131 14.98 -5.64 -15.15
CA ARG A 131 16.15 -6.29 -14.57
C ARG A 131 16.03 -6.38 -13.06
N ARG A 132 16.69 -7.38 -12.48
CA ARG A 132 16.83 -7.44 -11.03
C ARG A 132 17.60 -6.22 -10.54
N PHE A 133 17.05 -5.54 -9.58
CA PHE A 133 17.63 -4.32 -9.00
C PHE A 133 18.28 -4.60 -7.66
N ALA A 134 17.56 -5.28 -6.76
CA ALA A 134 18.06 -5.65 -5.45
C ALA A 134 17.58 -7.06 -5.07
N SER A 135 18.36 -7.75 -4.25
CA SER A 135 17.97 -9.02 -3.62
C SER A 135 17.76 -8.79 -2.15
N LEU A 136 16.66 -9.29 -1.61
CA LEU A 136 16.36 -9.24 -0.18
C LEU A 136 16.81 -10.53 0.52
N PRO A 137 16.95 -10.55 1.86
CA PRO A 137 17.32 -11.74 2.59
C PRO A 137 16.37 -12.91 2.30
N PRO A 138 16.86 -14.15 2.18
CA PRO A 138 16.01 -15.33 2.04
C PRO A 138 14.99 -15.43 3.18
N GLY A 139 13.77 -15.88 2.86
CA GLY A 139 12.68 -15.97 3.82
C GLY A 139 11.95 -14.65 4.10
N SER A 140 12.28 -13.57 3.37
CA SER A 140 11.50 -12.32 3.41
C SER A 140 10.17 -12.51 2.68
N THR A 141 9.05 -12.25 3.38
CA THR A 141 7.71 -12.12 2.77
C THR A 141 7.47 -10.65 2.49
N LEU A 142 7.57 -10.27 1.21
CA LEU A 142 7.46 -8.85 0.81
C LEU A 142 5.99 -8.41 0.87
N SER A 143 5.74 -7.23 1.44
CA SER A 143 4.39 -6.74 1.73
C SER A 143 4.14 -5.27 1.33
N GLY A 144 5.11 -4.56 0.76
CA GLY A 144 4.90 -3.18 0.30
C GLY A 144 6.18 -2.55 -0.24
N ILE A 145 6.03 -1.51 -1.05
CA ILE A 145 7.13 -0.70 -1.58
C ILE A 145 6.72 0.76 -1.70
N ALA A 146 7.61 1.68 -1.33
CA ALA A 146 7.45 3.12 -1.52
C ALA A 146 8.75 3.76 -2.00
N PHE A 147 8.67 4.95 -2.58
CA PHE A 147 9.83 5.78 -2.89
C PHE A 147 9.87 7.01 -1.99
N ASP A 148 11.01 7.29 -1.37
CA ASP A 148 11.24 8.51 -0.60
C ASP A 148 11.52 9.70 -1.52
N ALA A 149 10.46 10.39 -1.94
CA ALA A 149 10.59 11.62 -2.73
C ALA A 149 11.04 12.83 -1.88
N THR A 150 10.94 12.73 -0.54
CA THR A 150 11.27 13.84 0.38
C THR A 150 12.75 13.95 0.71
N GLY A 151 13.51 12.89 0.49
CA GLY A 151 14.91 12.77 0.86
C GLY A 151 15.16 12.47 2.33
N ARG A 152 14.12 12.30 3.15
CA ARG A 152 14.26 12.00 4.59
C ARG A 152 14.91 10.65 4.84
N PHE A 153 14.70 9.68 3.95
CA PHE A 153 15.41 8.39 3.94
C PHE A 153 16.57 8.36 2.93
N GLY A 154 17.05 9.52 2.47
CA GLY A 154 18.13 9.63 1.49
C GLY A 154 17.72 9.28 0.07
N HIS A 155 16.47 9.57 -0.32
CA HIS A 155 15.91 9.22 -1.63
C HIS A 155 16.04 7.73 -1.96
N ARG A 156 15.60 6.85 -1.06
CA ARG A 156 15.66 5.39 -1.22
C ARG A 156 14.31 4.81 -1.58
N LEU A 157 14.32 3.63 -2.18
CA LEU A 157 13.16 2.75 -2.13
C LEU A 157 13.04 2.19 -0.70
N LEU A 158 11.83 2.16 -0.18
CA LEU A 158 11.52 1.54 1.12
C LEU A 158 10.68 0.31 0.85
N VAL A 159 11.12 -0.84 1.35
CA VAL A 159 10.42 -2.12 1.17
C VAL A 159 10.11 -2.70 2.53
N THR A 160 8.83 -3.05 2.76
CA THR A 160 8.41 -3.80 3.94
C THR A 160 8.44 -5.29 3.66
N ALA A 161 8.90 -6.05 4.65
CA ALA A 161 8.96 -7.50 4.57
C ALA A 161 8.75 -8.14 5.93
N GLY A 162 7.90 -9.16 5.99
CA GLY A 162 7.84 -10.08 7.12
C GLY A 162 9.15 -10.88 7.18
N LEU A 163 9.86 -10.78 8.29
CA LEU A 163 11.12 -11.48 8.51
C LEU A 163 11.32 -11.76 10.03
N ARG A 164 11.65 -13.00 10.38
CA ARG A 164 11.91 -13.41 11.78
C ARG A 164 10.80 -13.05 12.77
N GLY A 165 9.55 -13.15 12.35
CA GLY A 165 8.37 -12.91 13.20
C GLY A 165 7.95 -11.45 13.39
N GLY A 166 8.51 -10.53 12.63
CA GLY A 166 8.10 -9.13 12.62
C GLY A 166 8.34 -8.47 11.26
N THR A 167 7.90 -7.23 11.09
CA THR A 167 8.18 -6.47 9.87
C THR A 167 9.56 -5.84 9.95
N THR A 168 10.33 -6.03 8.89
CA THR A 168 11.56 -5.29 8.62
C THR A 168 11.31 -4.29 7.50
N VAL A 169 11.76 -3.05 7.67
CA VAL A 169 11.79 -2.04 6.61
C VAL A 169 13.21 -1.94 6.08
N PHE A 170 13.37 -2.21 4.79
CA PHE A 170 14.63 -2.06 4.09
C PHE A 170 14.64 -0.74 3.29
N GLY A 171 15.75 -0.01 3.37
CA GLY A 171 16.06 1.10 2.46
C GLY A 171 16.99 0.61 1.36
N ILE A 172 16.65 0.85 0.09
CA ILE A 172 17.43 0.43 -1.07
C ILE A 172 17.90 1.66 -1.82
N GLY A 173 19.22 1.84 -1.91
CA GLY A 173 19.83 2.94 -2.64
C GLY A 173 19.69 2.80 -4.15
N CYS A 174 19.98 3.88 -4.88
CA CYS A 174 19.95 3.89 -6.35
C CYS A 174 20.99 2.94 -7.01
N ASP A 175 21.94 2.44 -6.23
CA ASP A 175 22.90 1.39 -6.61
C ASP A 175 22.41 -0.03 -6.28
N GLY A 176 21.21 -0.18 -5.74
CA GLY A 176 20.61 -1.46 -5.31
C GLY A 176 21.11 -1.98 -3.96
N ARG A 177 21.94 -1.23 -3.23
CA ARG A 177 22.41 -1.63 -1.90
C ARG A 177 21.32 -1.51 -0.87
N LEU A 178 21.22 -2.57 -0.02
CA LEU A 178 20.28 -2.62 1.08
C LEU A 178 20.88 -2.01 2.36
N SER A 179 20.02 -1.34 3.11
CA SER A 179 20.21 -1.02 4.51
C SER A 179 18.95 -1.36 5.29
N THR A 180 19.06 -1.71 6.55
CA THR A 180 17.90 -1.90 7.42
C THR A 180 17.55 -0.56 8.06
N VAL A 181 16.29 -0.11 7.89
CA VAL A 181 15.74 1.07 8.58
C VAL A 181 15.23 0.65 9.96
N THR A 182 14.41 -0.40 10.04
CA THR A 182 13.92 -0.97 11.29
C THR A 182 13.69 -2.47 11.13
N ALA A 183 13.65 -3.21 12.24
CA ALA A 183 13.37 -4.64 12.27
C ALA A 183 12.46 -4.97 13.45
N GLY A 184 11.68 -6.05 13.35
CA GLY A 184 10.78 -6.50 14.42
C GLY A 184 9.59 -5.57 14.65
N GLY A 185 9.23 -4.75 13.66
CA GLY A 185 8.05 -3.90 13.69
C GLY A 185 6.74 -4.69 13.66
N PRO A 186 5.59 -4.01 13.88
CA PRO A 186 4.27 -4.64 13.73
C PRO A 186 4.05 -5.11 12.29
N PRO A 187 3.18 -6.12 12.07
CA PRO A 187 2.77 -6.49 10.72
C PRO A 187 2.20 -5.29 9.98
N VAL A 188 2.61 -5.10 8.72
CA VAL A 188 2.08 -4.11 7.80
C VAL A 188 2.04 -4.69 6.40
N GLU A 189 1.08 -4.27 5.60
CA GLU A 189 0.83 -4.81 4.27
C GLU A 189 0.29 -3.76 3.33
N GLY A 190 0.39 -4.01 2.03
CA GLY A 190 -0.25 -3.25 0.98
C GLY A 190 0.45 -1.96 0.57
N GLY A 191 -0.33 -0.99 0.18
CA GLY A 191 0.14 0.30 -0.31
C GLY A 191 0.76 1.16 0.79
N ILE A 192 2.07 1.09 0.97
CA ILE A 192 2.82 1.98 1.88
C ILE A 192 3.27 3.24 1.15
N VAL A 193 3.36 4.38 1.86
CA VAL A 193 3.73 5.67 1.25
C VAL A 193 4.61 6.50 2.16
N VAL A 194 5.48 7.36 1.59
CA VAL A 194 6.22 8.35 2.36
C VAL A 194 5.42 9.64 2.45
N ALA A 195 5.21 10.13 3.66
CA ALA A 195 4.43 11.33 3.93
C ALA A 195 5.10 12.59 3.34
N PRO A 196 4.34 13.49 2.71
CA PRO A 196 4.90 14.79 2.30
C PRO A 196 5.39 15.58 3.52
N ALA A 197 6.37 16.44 3.34
CA ALA A 197 6.97 17.21 4.44
C ALA A 197 5.96 18.06 5.24
N THR A 198 4.80 18.33 4.64
CA THR A 198 3.71 19.12 5.23
C THR A 198 2.74 18.30 6.10
N PHE A 199 2.97 17.00 6.27
CA PHE A 199 2.07 16.10 7.01
C PHE A 199 2.34 16.13 8.53
N GLY A 200 2.24 17.30 9.12
CA GLY A 200 2.44 17.51 10.56
C GLY A 200 3.75 16.96 11.09
N GLU A 201 3.73 16.37 12.29
CA GLU A 201 4.91 15.74 12.90
C GLU A 201 5.43 14.50 12.17
N PHE A 202 4.60 13.90 11.30
CA PHE A 202 4.96 12.70 10.52
C PHE A 202 5.50 13.03 9.12
N GLY A 203 5.76 14.30 8.83
CA GLY A 203 6.29 14.73 7.53
C GLY A 203 7.62 14.04 7.21
N GLY A 204 7.65 13.30 6.09
CA GLY A 204 8.78 12.51 5.64
C GLY A 204 8.92 11.12 6.27
N ASP A 205 8.01 10.69 7.14
CA ASP A 205 7.98 9.33 7.67
C ASP A 205 7.32 8.36 6.66
N LEU A 206 7.68 7.08 6.74
CA LEU A 206 6.99 6.02 6.00
C LEU A 206 5.68 5.68 6.73
N ILE A 207 4.56 5.79 6.03
CA ILE A 207 3.25 5.40 6.55
C ILE A 207 2.89 4.02 6.03
N ALA A 208 2.49 3.15 6.96
CA ALA A 208 2.15 1.76 6.67
C ALA A 208 0.89 1.31 7.41
N PRO A 209 -0.10 0.77 6.72
CA PRO A 209 -1.33 0.25 7.32
C PRO A 209 -1.11 -1.14 7.93
N ASN A 210 -1.95 -1.49 8.90
CA ASN A 210 -2.04 -2.85 9.45
C ASN A 210 -3.50 -3.28 9.40
N GLU A 211 -3.82 -4.16 8.50
CA GLU A 211 -5.16 -4.66 8.25
C GLU A 211 -5.77 -5.35 9.48
N THR A 212 -5.00 -6.20 10.15
CA THR A 212 -5.47 -6.99 11.29
C THR A 212 -5.93 -6.14 12.47
N SER A 213 -5.30 -4.99 12.70
CA SER A 213 -5.59 -4.13 13.86
C SER A 213 -6.28 -2.80 13.51
N GLY A 214 -6.37 -2.44 12.24
CA GLY A 214 -6.89 -1.16 11.77
C GLY A 214 -6.03 0.04 12.18
N ARG A 215 -4.75 -0.20 12.55
CA ARG A 215 -3.81 0.85 12.92
C ARG A 215 -3.01 1.32 11.71
N LEU A 216 -2.67 2.60 11.74
CA LEU A 216 -1.72 3.20 10.82
C LEU A 216 -0.43 3.48 11.60
N TYR A 217 0.69 3.03 11.08
CA TYR A 217 1.99 3.24 11.67
C TYR A 217 2.80 4.25 10.86
N ALA A 218 3.61 5.05 11.57
CA ALA A 218 4.66 5.86 10.97
C ALA A 218 6.01 5.27 11.38
N VAL A 219 6.90 5.10 10.40
CA VAL A 219 8.28 4.66 10.60
C VAL A 219 9.19 5.84 10.27
N THR A 220 9.94 6.31 11.27
CA THR A 220 10.86 7.43 11.07
C THR A 220 12.13 7.00 10.33
N PRO A 221 12.91 7.93 9.75
CA PRO A 221 14.22 7.63 9.16
C PRO A 221 15.22 6.99 10.14
N SER A 222 15.05 7.22 11.44
CA SER A 222 15.87 6.57 12.49
C SER A 222 15.38 5.17 12.90
N GLY A 223 14.31 4.67 12.25
CA GLY A 223 13.74 3.35 12.49
C GLY A 223 12.77 3.24 13.68
N ARG A 224 12.41 4.37 14.32
CA ARG A 224 11.39 4.35 15.36
C ARG A 224 10.00 4.14 14.71
N VAL A 225 9.23 3.21 15.27
CA VAL A 225 7.85 2.93 14.84
C VAL A 225 6.87 3.50 15.84
N VAL A 226 5.90 4.27 15.38
CA VAL A 226 4.85 4.87 16.23
C VAL A 226 3.48 4.65 15.60
N ILE A 227 2.43 4.63 16.43
CA ILE A 227 1.05 4.63 15.93
C ILE A 227 0.72 6.07 15.53
N LEU A 228 0.44 6.27 14.24
CA LEU A 228 -0.04 7.55 13.70
C LEU A 228 -1.51 7.76 14.04
N ALA A 229 -2.35 6.76 13.77
CA ALA A 229 -3.79 6.82 14.00
C ALA A 229 -4.41 5.41 14.10
N ARG A 230 -5.65 5.34 14.56
CA ARG A 230 -6.56 4.21 14.37
C ARG A 230 -7.55 4.58 13.27
N SER A 231 -7.74 3.71 12.29
CA SER A 231 -8.63 4.00 11.15
C SER A 231 -10.10 4.15 11.56
N GLY A 232 -10.54 3.45 12.60
CA GLY A 232 -11.96 3.34 12.93
C GLY A 232 -12.78 2.51 11.93
N LEU A 233 -12.11 1.94 10.91
CA LEU A 233 -12.71 1.06 9.92
C LEU A 233 -12.69 -0.40 10.40
N PRO A 234 -13.45 -1.30 9.76
CA PRO A 234 -13.34 -2.74 9.99
C PRO A 234 -11.88 -3.19 9.90
N ALA A 235 -11.51 -4.14 10.75
CA ALA A 235 -10.16 -4.68 10.83
C ALA A 235 -10.22 -6.20 10.87
N GLY A 236 -9.19 -6.84 10.38
CA GLY A 236 -9.06 -8.29 10.24
C GLY A 236 -8.35 -8.60 8.93
N GLY A 237 -7.76 -9.80 8.80
CA GLY A 237 -7.20 -10.26 7.55
C GLY A 237 -8.27 -10.26 6.45
N ASP A 238 -7.91 -9.90 5.24
CA ASP A 238 -8.75 -9.82 4.04
C ASP A 238 -9.95 -8.84 4.13
N ILE A 239 -9.97 -7.94 5.12
CA ILE A 239 -11.04 -6.92 5.26
C ILE A 239 -10.54 -5.58 5.81
N GLY A 240 -9.33 -5.52 6.34
CA GLY A 240 -8.77 -4.37 7.06
C GLY A 240 -8.21 -3.28 6.15
N VAL A 241 -7.54 -2.30 6.78
CA VAL A 241 -6.88 -1.21 6.04
C VAL A 241 -5.62 -1.71 5.37
N GLU A 242 -5.48 -1.47 4.07
CA GLU A 242 -4.36 -1.91 3.28
C GLU A 242 -3.84 -0.85 2.33
N SER A 243 -4.72 -0.22 1.57
CA SER A 243 -4.32 0.71 0.52
C SER A 243 -4.13 2.12 1.04
N THR A 244 -3.02 2.78 0.67
CA THR A 244 -2.77 4.17 1.05
C THR A 244 -2.29 5.03 -0.13
N GLY A 245 -2.49 6.35 -0.01
CA GLY A 245 -1.99 7.35 -0.96
C GLY A 245 -2.18 8.77 -0.45
N PHE A 246 -1.25 9.68 -0.79
CA PHE A 246 -1.37 11.11 -0.46
C PHE A 246 -1.98 11.90 -1.62
N ALA A 247 -3.01 12.69 -1.33
CA ALA A 247 -3.64 13.56 -2.31
C ALA A 247 -2.68 14.68 -2.74
N PRO A 248 -2.36 14.82 -4.05
CA PRO A 248 -1.55 15.92 -4.57
C PRO A 248 -2.35 17.23 -4.60
N ALA A 249 -1.65 18.36 -4.84
CA ALA A 249 -2.25 19.69 -4.86
C ALA A 249 -3.38 19.86 -5.90
N ALA A 250 -3.28 19.16 -7.03
CA ALA A 250 -4.24 19.28 -8.14
C ALA A 250 -4.85 17.90 -8.50
N ALA A 251 -5.38 17.18 -7.51
CA ALA A 251 -6.00 15.89 -7.73
C ALA A 251 -7.29 16.03 -8.57
N ALA A 252 -7.31 15.39 -9.76
CA ALA A 252 -8.48 15.35 -10.64
C ALA A 252 -9.33 14.08 -10.45
N ALA A 253 -8.71 12.98 -10.09
CA ALA A 253 -9.38 11.74 -9.69
C ALA A 253 -8.40 10.90 -8.85
N MET A 254 -8.93 9.93 -8.10
CA MET A 254 -8.12 8.88 -7.50
C MET A 254 -8.53 7.51 -7.99
N TYR A 255 -7.59 6.56 -7.97
CA TYR A 255 -7.78 5.21 -8.50
C TYR A 255 -7.24 4.18 -7.51
N LEU A 256 -7.83 2.99 -7.56
CA LEU A 256 -7.53 1.87 -6.65
C LEU A 256 -7.82 0.56 -7.40
N ALA A 257 -7.03 -0.48 -7.15
CA ALA A 257 -7.32 -1.80 -7.67
C ALA A 257 -8.40 -2.48 -6.83
N ASP A 258 -9.33 -3.16 -7.50
CA ASP A 258 -10.33 -4.06 -6.93
C ASP A 258 -10.01 -5.46 -7.47
N ARG A 259 -9.28 -6.23 -6.70
CA ARG A 259 -8.73 -7.53 -7.09
C ARG A 259 -9.74 -8.64 -6.94
N LEU A 260 -9.88 -9.50 -7.93
CA LEU A 260 -10.67 -10.73 -7.78
C LEU A 260 -9.93 -11.74 -6.89
N THR A 261 -10.52 -12.05 -5.74
CA THR A 261 -10.03 -12.99 -4.73
C THR A 261 -11.13 -14.01 -4.41
N PRO A 262 -11.27 -15.08 -5.23
CA PRO A 262 -12.35 -16.05 -5.08
C PRO A 262 -12.32 -16.72 -3.71
N GLY A 263 -13.49 -16.81 -3.07
CA GLY A 263 -13.64 -17.40 -1.74
C GLY A 263 -13.50 -16.41 -0.58
N ASN A 264 -13.06 -15.19 -0.84
CA ASN A 264 -13.09 -14.11 0.14
C ASN A 264 -14.54 -13.62 0.39
N ARG A 265 -14.79 -13.05 1.55
CA ARG A 265 -16.06 -12.40 1.88
C ARG A 265 -16.35 -11.19 1.00
N HIS A 266 -15.29 -10.53 0.55
CA HIS A 266 -15.27 -9.43 -0.41
C HIS A 266 -14.44 -9.90 -1.60
N PRO A 267 -15.03 -10.64 -2.56
CA PRO A 267 -14.27 -11.33 -3.60
C PRO A 267 -13.62 -10.40 -4.62
N GLY A 268 -13.99 -9.12 -4.67
CA GLY A 268 -13.56 -8.20 -5.73
C GLY A 268 -14.18 -8.51 -7.08
N ASP A 269 -13.85 -7.68 -8.08
CA ASP A 269 -14.45 -7.77 -9.41
C ASP A 269 -13.45 -7.53 -10.56
N ASP A 270 -12.13 -7.66 -10.31
CA ASP A 270 -11.06 -7.41 -11.28
C ASP A 270 -11.20 -6.04 -11.98
N ALA A 271 -11.41 -5.00 -11.18
CA ALA A 271 -11.69 -3.66 -11.68
C ALA A 271 -10.67 -2.63 -11.16
N ILE A 272 -10.40 -1.62 -11.96
CA ILE A 272 -9.83 -0.37 -11.48
C ILE A 272 -11.00 0.51 -11.03
N LEU A 273 -11.07 0.81 -9.75
CA LEU A 273 -12.04 1.74 -9.18
C LEU A 273 -11.54 3.18 -9.36
N ARG A 274 -12.49 4.11 -9.49
CA ARG A 274 -12.22 5.55 -9.61
C ARG A 274 -13.14 6.36 -8.71
N LEU A 275 -12.57 7.34 -8.01
CA LEU A 275 -13.33 8.45 -7.44
C LEU A 275 -13.04 9.71 -8.26
N SER A 276 -14.09 10.29 -8.85
CA SER A 276 -13.98 11.46 -9.75
C SER A 276 -13.65 12.75 -8.98
N ALA A 277 -13.28 13.82 -9.71
CA ALA A 277 -13.09 15.15 -9.15
C ALA A 277 -14.29 15.64 -8.33
N ALA A 278 -15.51 15.41 -8.81
CA ALA A 278 -16.74 15.73 -8.08
C ALA A 278 -16.87 14.87 -6.80
N GLY A 279 -16.43 13.61 -6.84
CA GLY A 279 -16.36 12.74 -5.66
C GLY A 279 -15.35 13.25 -4.64
N LEU A 280 -14.14 13.61 -5.07
CA LEU A 280 -13.11 14.19 -4.21
C LEU A 280 -13.60 15.49 -3.53
N ALA A 281 -14.25 16.37 -4.30
CA ALA A 281 -14.81 17.61 -3.78
C ALA A 281 -15.92 17.36 -2.73
N ARG A 282 -16.87 16.44 -2.99
CA ARG A 282 -17.89 16.05 -2.01
C ARG A 282 -17.31 15.44 -0.75
N ALA A 283 -16.27 14.60 -0.91
CA ALA A 283 -15.51 14.03 0.20
C ALA A 283 -14.70 15.08 0.97
N GLY A 284 -14.52 16.27 0.41
CA GLY A 284 -13.73 17.35 1.00
C GLY A 284 -12.25 17.01 1.08
N ILE A 285 -11.72 16.21 0.14
CA ILE A 285 -10.31 15.84 0.06
C ILE A 285 -9.48 17.06 -0.34
N ARG A 286 -8.33 17.23 0.34
CA ARG A 286 -7.40 18.35 0.15
C ARG A 286 -6.00 17.84 -0.15
N ALA A 287 -5.19 18.71 -0.71
CA ALA A 287 -3.75 18.46 -0.87
C ALA A 287 -3.11 18.07 0.46
N GLY A 288 -2.31 17.02 0.46
CA GLY A 288 -1.62 16.51 1.63
C GLY A 288 -2.46 15.60 2.54
N ASP A 289 -3.75 15.39 2.25
CA ASP A 289 -4.56 14.39 2.96
C ASP A 289 -4.03 12.97 2.66
N LEU A 290 -3.87 12.16 3.70
CA LEU A 290 -3.61 10.73 3.54
C LEU A 290 -4.94 10.00 3.36
N LEU A 291 -5.13 9.32 2.24
CA LEU A 291 -6.26 8.43 2.02
C LEU A 291 -5.84 7.00 2.38
N VAL A 292 -6.74 6.30 3.08
CA VAL A 292 -6.54 4.90 3.47
C VAL A 292 -7.82 4.14 3.18
N ALA A 293 -7.72 3.05 2.43
CA ALA A 293 -8.86 2.20 2.12
C ALA A 293 -8.70 0.79 2.73
N THR A 294 -9.83 0.18 3.05
CA THR A 294 -9.89 -1.23 3.46
C THR A 294 -9.97 -2.13 2.25
N GLU A 295 -9.40 -3.33 2.32
CA GLU A 295 -9.69 -4.40 1.37
C GLU A 295 -11.20 -4.61 1.24
N GLY A 296 -11.88 -4.89 2.36
CA GLY A 296 -13.31 -5.18 2.38
C GLY A 296 -14.20 -3.97 2.07
N GLY A 297 -14.66 -3.84 0.81
CA GLY A 297 -15.60 -2.82 0.35
C GLY A 297 -14.97 -1.46 0.07
N ALA A 298 -13.65 -1.37 -0.05
CA ALA A 298 -12.91 -0.14 -0.31
C ALA A 298 -13.38 1.04 0.57
N LYS A 299 -13.68 0.77 1.85
CA LYS A 299 -14.07 1.81 2.81
C LYS A 299 -12.89 2.72 3.05
N THR A 300 -13.06 4.01 2.77
CA THR A 300 -11.96 4.95 2.70
C THR A 300 -12.10 6.06 3.73
N ILE A 301 -11.02 6.30 4.46
CA ILE A 301 -10.87 7.47 5.33
C ILE A 301 -9.87 8.46 4.73
N ASP A 302 -10.00 9.74 5.11
CA ASP A 302 -8.90 10.69 5.06
C ASP A 302 -8.31 10.88 6.47
N VAL A 303 -7.01 11.08 6.50
CA VAL A 303 -6.26 11.41 7.72
C VAL A 303 -5.50 12.70 7.51
N ARG A 304 -5.70 13.65 8.43
CA ARG A 304 -5.03 14.95 8.44
C ARG A 304 -4.26 15.10 9.72
N CYS A 305 -2.97 15.29 9.61
CA CYS A 305 -2.10 15.48 10.77
C CYS A 305 -1.57 16.91 10.84
N ALA A 306 -1.67 17.52 12.03
CA ALA A 306 -0.99 18.74 12.43
C ALA A 306 -0.28 18.43 13.76
N ALA A 307 -0.67 19.00 14.89
CA ALA A 307 -0.25 18.57 16.22
C ALA A 307 -0.91 17.25 16.65
N THR A 308 -2.06 16.91 16.07
CA THR A 308 -2.77 15.63 16.21
C THR A 308 -3.35 15.23 14.87
N CYS A 309 -3.64 13.94 14.71
CA CYS A 309 -4.25 13.42 13.50
C CYS A 309 -5.77 13.31 13.66
N ALA A 310 -6.51 13.88 12.72
CA ALA A 310 -7.97 13.73 12.58
C ALA A 310 -8.27 12.71 11.49
N VAL A 311 -9.23 11.82 11.75
CA VAL A 311 -9.66 10.75 10.84
C VAL A 311 -11.12 10.95 10.46
N ARG A 312 -11.46 10.89 9.18
CA ARG A 312 -12.83 11.03 8.67
C ARG A 312 -13.15 9.93 7.67
N TYR A 313 -14.31 9.34 7.76
CA TYR A 313 -14.84 8.42 6.75
C TYR A 313 -15.33 9.21 5.54
N VAL A 314 -14.82 8.95 4.34
CA VAL A 314 -15.01 9.82 3.17
C VAL A 314 -15.55 9.13 1.94
N ALA A 315 -15.33 7.84 1.77
CA ALA A 315 -15.84 7.10 0.62
C ALA A 315 -16.01 5.59 0.93
N ALA A 316 -16.78 4.89 0.10
CA ALA A 316 -16.84 3.44 0.04
C ALA A 316 -16.94 2.97 -1.41
N GLY A 317 -16.48 1.75 -1.65
CA GLY A 317 -16.64 1.05 -2.92
C GLY A 317 -17.89 0.15 -2.95
N PRO A 318 -18.01 -0.65 -4.02
CA PRO A 318 -18.97 -1.75 -4.06
C PRO A 318 -18.80 -2.66 -2.84
N ALA A 319 -19.89 -3.23 -2.34
CA ALA A 319 -19.84 -4.08 -1.15
C ALA A 319 -18.94 -5.31 -1.31
N ILE A 320 -18.79 -5.79 -2.55
CA ILE A 320 -17.94 -6.93 -2.90
C ILE A 320 -16.49 -6.54 -3.15
N ALA A 321 -16.15 -5.26 -3.25
CA ALA A 321 -14.81 -4.82 -3.61
C ALA A 321 -13.76 -5.37 -2.63
N HIS A 322 -12.63 -5.77 -3.20
CA HIS A 322 -11.42 -6.21 -2.51
C HIS A 322 -10.27 -5.29 -2.95
N ALA A 323 -10.14 -4.19 -2.21
CA ALA A 323 -9.18 -3.15 -2.58
C ALA A 323 -7.74 -3.56 -2.26
N GLU A 324 -6.83 -3.31 -3.19
CA GLU A 324 -5.45 -3.80 -3.16
C GLU A 324 -4.47 -2.69 -3.56
N GLY A 325 -3.23 -2.76 -3.03
CA GLY A 325 -2.13 -1.92 -3.47
C GLY A 325 -2.26 -0.43 -3.09
N HIS A 326 -1.80 0.45 -3.97
CA HIS A 326 -1.74 1.88 -3.70
C HIS A 326 -2.99 2.64 -4.17
N ILE A 327 -3.35 3.68 -3.41
CA ILE A 327 -4.24 4.73 -3.92
C ILE A 327 -3.40 5.72 -4.72
N VAL A 328 -3.70 5.88 -6.01
CA VAL A 328 -2.99 6.81 -6.90
C VAL A 328 -3.92 7.92 -7.41
N PHE A 329 -3.32 9.06 -7.80
CA PHE A 329 -4.07 10.25 -8.20
C PHE A 329 -3.64 10.73 -9.57
N SER A 330 -4.62 11.08 -10.43
CA SER A 330 -4.35 11.91 -11.60
C SER A 330 -4.33 13.39 -11.22
N SER A 331 -3.49 14.16 -11.91
CA SER A 331 -3.54 15.63 -11.88
C SER A 331 -4.44 16.15 -12.99
N SER A 332 -5.06 17.30 -12.77
CA SER A 332 -5.83 18.07 -13.77
C SER A 332 -4.94 18.61 -14.88
#